data_54602fd1822766a394201dbaa6e670fc
#
_entry.id   54602fd1822766a394201dbaa6e670fc
#
_cell.length_a   1.000
_cell.length_b   1.000
_cell.length_c   1.000
_cell.angle_alpha   90.00
_cell.angle_beta   90.00
_cell.angle_gamma   90.00
#
_symmetry.space_group_name_H-M   'P 1'
#
loop_
_entity.id
_entity.type
_entity.pdbx_description
1 polymer ?
#
loop_
_entity_poly.entity_id
_entity_poly.type
_entity_poly.pdbx_seq_one_letter_code
_entity_poly.pdbx_strand_id
1 'polypeptide(L)'
;MIETNSQPDWRDNGVRVVRADNLDTNTPQTPGMNRAAAINYARVGAQKLWAGTVTIHPNAKTGAHHHGALESVIYVLRGRARMRWGNQLEYVAEAGPGDFIYVPPYVPHQEINASTQEPLEC
;
A
#
# COMPACT_ATOMS: atom_id res chain seq x y z
N MET A 1 -29.76 11.21 28.89
CA MET A 1 -29.39 11.46 28.40
C MET A 1 -28.80 11.86 27.80
N ILE A 2 -28.26 11.80 27.43
CA ILE A 2 -27.71 12.23 27.01
C ILE A 2 -27.27 12.49 26.12
N GLU A 3 -26.98 12.56 25.77
CA GLU A 3 -26.62 12.79 25.11
C GLU A 3 -26.20 13.04 24.36
N THR A 4 -25.82 12.76 24.67
CA THR A 4 -25.35 13.04 23.95
C THR A 4 -25.61 13.45 22.82
N ASN A 5 -25.71 13.92 22.68
CA ASN A 5 -26.17 14.65 21.54
C ASN A 5 -25.18 15.53 20.89
N SER A 6 -24.00 15.48 21.40
CA SER A 6 -22.99 16.31 20.78
C SER A 6 -22.66 15.74 19.42
N GLN A 7 -22.87 16.53 18.42
CA GLN A 7 -22.42 16.23 17.08
C GLN A 7 -20.93 16.47 17.01
N PRO A 8 -20.18 15.67 16.25
CA PRO A 8 -18.79 16.01 15.97
C PRO A 8 -18.69 17.37 15.30
N ASP A 9 -17.64 18.08 15.56
CA ASP A 9 -17.32 19.26 14.78
C ASP A 9 -16.75 18.80 13.44
N TRP A 10 -17.57 18.89 12.41
CA TRP A 10 -17.20 18.36 11.10
C TRP A 10 -16.06 19.13 10.43
N ARG A 11 -15.70 20.30 10.92
CA ARG A 11 -14.48 20.97 10.45
C ARG A 11 -13.22 20.23 10.91
N ASP A 12 -13.25 19.76 12.15
CA ASP A 12 -12.08 19.14 12.75
C ASP A 12 -12.10 17.63 12.63
N ASN A 13 -13.30 17.04 12.46
CA ASN A 13 -13.47 15.59 12.42
C ASN A 13 -14.05 15.10 11.10
N GLY A 14 -13.96 15.89 10.07
CA GLY A 14 -14.49 15.57 8.76
C GLY A 14 -13.44 15.01 7.82
N VAL A 15 -13.65 15.33 6.55
CA VAL A 15 -12.76 14.90 5.48
C VAL A 15 -11.39 15.56 5.64
N ARG A 16 -10.34 14.79 5.38
CA ARG A 16 -8.97 15.28 5.39
C ARG A 16 -8.33 14.98 4.06
N VAL A 17 -7.59 15.97 3.56
CA VAL A 17 -6.79 15.80 2.35
C VAL A 17 -5.33 15.77 2.75
N VAL A 18 -4.65 14.70 2.38
CA VAL A 18 -3.20 14.59 2.54
C VAL A 18 -2.59 14.89 1.18
N ARG A 19 -1.79 15.96 1.13
CA ARG A 19 -1.20 16.43 -0.13
C ARG A 19 -0.06 15.52 -0.57
N ALA A 20 0.14 15.45 -1.88
CA ALA A 20 1.17 14.59 -2.47
C ALA A 20 2.58 14.96 -2.00
N ASP A 21 2.80 16.22 -1.64
CA ASP A 21 4.11 16.69 -1.17
C ASP A 21 4.27 16.60 0.35
N ASN A 22 3.31 15.98 1.05
CA ASN A 22 3.32 15.89 2.50
C ASN A 22 3.10 14.45 2.96
N LEU A 23 3.69 13.50 2.25
CA LEU A 23 3.65 12.10 2.67
C LEU A 23 4.79 11.83 3.66
N ASP A 24 4.55 10.88 4.56
CA ASP A 24 5.54 10.51 5.56
C ASP A 24 6.47 9.44 4.99
N THR A 25 7.71 9.82 4.71
CA THR A 25 8.74 8.90 4.24
C THR A 25 9.51 8.25 5.39
N ASN A 26 9.29 8.69 6.63
CA ASN A 26 9.92 8.11 7.80
C ASN A 26 9.09 6.93 8.31
N THR A 27 8.90 5.94 7.46
CA THR A 27 8.18 4.71 7.77
C THR A 27 9.11 3.53 7.56
N PRO A 28 8.76 2.34 8.10
CA PRO A 28 9.59 1.16 7.85
C PRO A 28 9.77 0.91 6.36
N GLN A 29 11.01 0.69 5.97
CA GLN A 29 11.39 0.50 4.57
C GLN A 29 11.89 -0.92 4.33
N THR A 30 11.79 -1.36 3.08
CA THR A 30 12.34 -2.62 2.60
C THR A 30 13.43 -2.30 1.59
N PRO A 31 14.57 -3.00 1.59
CA PRO A 31 15.61 -2.74 0.58
C PRO A 31 15.03 -2.82 -0.84
N GLY A 32 15.37 -1.82 -1.65
CA GLY A 32 14.86 -1.71 -3.02
C GLY A 32 13.47 -1.14 -3.14
N MET A 33 12.82 -0.78 -2.02
CA MET A 33 11.48 -0.19 -2.01
C MET A 33 11.48 1.07 -1.16
N ASN A 34 10.78 2.10 -1.65
CA ASN A 34 10.55 3.31 -0.89
C ASN A 34 9.05 3.45 -0.65
N ARG A 35 8.67 3.56 0.62
CA ARG A 35 7.28 3.76 1.04
C ARG A 35 7.09 5.15 1.58
N ALA A 36 5.91 5.73 1.29
CA ALA A 36 5.52 6.99 1.88
C ALA A 36 4.06 6.88 2.34
N ALA A 37 3.83 7.06 3.63
CA ALA A 37 2.51 6.92 4.20
C ALA A 37 1.69 8.20 3.99
N ALA A 38 0.47 8.04 3.52
CA ALA A 38 -0.51 9.12 3.41
C ALA A 38 -1.55 9.00 4.51
N ILE A 39 -2.15 7.83 4.66
CA ILE A 39 -3.26 7.58 5.55
C ILE A 39 -2.86 6.49 6.53
N ASN A 40 -2.84 6.81 7.81
CA ASN A 40 -2.64 5.84 8.89
C ASN A 40 -3.16 6.45 10.20
N TYR A 41 -3.01 5.73 11.29
CA TYR A 41 -3.50 6.19 12.58
C TYR A 41 -2.79 7.47 13.01
N ALA A 42 -1.48 7.53 12.90
CA ALA A 42 -0.71 8.67 13.39
C ALA A 42 -1.01 9.96 12.61
N ARG A 43 -1.32 9.85 11.33
CA ARG A 43 -1.49 11.03 10.48
C ARG A 43 -2.92 11.54 10.46
N VAL A 44 -3.89 10.64 10.42
CA VAL A 44 -5.31 11.03 10.26
C VAL A 44 -6.24 10.31 11.22
N GLY A 45 -5.73 9.49 12.13
CA GLY A 45 -6.55 8.73 13.06
C GLY A 45 -7.26 7.55 12.42
N ALA A 46 -6.78 7.08 11.28
CA ALA A 46 -7.40 5.93 10.61
C ALA A 46 -7.25 4.68 11.47
N GLN A 47 -8.35 3.95 11.66
CA GLN A 47 -8.38 2.80 12.54
C GLN A 47 -8.20 1.48 11.79
N LYS A 48 -8.60 1.45 10.52
CA LYS A 48 -8.74 0.19 9.80
C LYS A 48 -8.05 0.20 8.45
N LEU A 49 -7.41 1.30 8.07
CA LEU A 49 -6.71 1.31 6.80
C LEU A 49 -5.42 2.10 6.86
N TRP A 50 -4.53 1.68 5.99
CA TRP A 50 -3.30 2.37 5.66
C TRP A 50 -3.31 2.59 4.16
N ALA A 51 -2.89 3.76 3.72
CA ALA A 51 -2.71 4.04 2.31
C ALA A 51 -1.46 4.89 2.12
N GLY A 52 -0.77 4.65 1.04
CA GLY A 52 0.42 5.39 0.71
C GLY A 52 0.94 5.01 -0.66
N THR A 53 2.12 5.50 -0.96
CA THR A 53 2.79 5.20 -2.22
C THR A 53 3.97 4.26 -1.97
N VAL A 54 4.25 3.44 -2.97
CA VAL A 54 5.38 2.52 -2.95
C VAL A 54 6.10 2.63 -4.28
N THR A 55 7.42 2.81 -4.22
CA THR A 55 8.27 2.76 -5.40
C THR A 55 9.19 1.57 -5.25
N ILE A 56 9.17 0.66 -6.22
CA ILE A 56 10.07 -0.48 -6.26
C ILE A 56 11.08 -0.23 -7.36
N HIS A 57 12.36 -0.21 -6.99
CA HIS A 57 13.43 0.08 -7.93
C HIS A 57 13.58 -1.03 -8.97
N PRO A 58 14.19 -0.74 -10.12
CA PRO A 58 14.47 -1.78 -11.13
C PRO A 58 15.22 -2.95 -10.51
N ASN A 59 14.87 -4.15 -10.90
CA ASN A 59 15.43 -5.41 -10.41
C ASN A 59 15.16 -5.72 -8.94
N ALA A 60 14.37 -4.90 -8.25
CA ALA A 60 14.08 -5.13 -6.84
C ALA A 60 12.84 -6.00 -6.68
N LYS A 61 12.78 -6.66 -5.53
CA LYS A 61 11.65 -7.50 -5.14
C LYS A 61 11.59 -7.59 -3.62
N THR A 62 10.40 -7.84 -3.10
CA THR A 62 10.25 -8.12 -1.66
C THR A 62 10.64 -9.56 -1.38
N GLY A 63 10.83 -9.88 -0.09
CA GLY A 63 10.78 -11.26 0.35
C GLY A 63 9.35 -11.79 0.31
N ALA A 64 9.20 -13.09 0.45
CA ALA A 64 7.88 -13.71 0.57
C ALA A 64 7.30 -13.36 1.94
N HIS A 65 6.05 -12.91 1.97
CA HIS A 65 5.40 -12.52 3.21
C HIS A 65 3.88 -12.57 3.03
N HIS A 66 3.16 -12.46 4.14
CA HIS A 66 1.71 -12.23 4.13
C HIS A 66 1.37 -11.16 5.16
N HIS A 67 0.19 -10.61 5.06
CA HIS A 67 -0.27 -9.53 5.94
C HIS A 67 -1.26 -10.03 7.01
N GLY A 68 -1.19 -11.30 7.38
CA GLY A 68 -2.10 -11.89 8.34
C GLY A 68 -3.53 -11.82 7.84
N ALA A 69 -4.46 -11.44 8.70
CA ALA A 69 -5.88 -11.37 8.36
C ALA A 69 -6.24 -10.18 7.47
N LEU A 70 -5.29 -9.30 7.17
CA LEU A 70 -5.57 -8.09 6.40
C LEU A 70 -5.59 -8.39 4.90
N GLU A 71 -6.45 -7.66 4.21
CA GLU A 71 -6.49 -7.63 2.76
C GLU A 71 -5.69 -6.44 2.26
N SER A 72 -5.20 -6.52 1.04
CA SER A 72 -4.51 -5.41 0.41
C SER A 72 -5.03 -5.20 -1.00
N VAL A 73 -5.05 -3.94 -1.40
CA VAL A 73 -5.24 -3.57 -2.79
C VAL A 73 -4.06 -2.71 -3.22
N ILE A 74 -3.56 -2.98 -4.40
CA ILE A 74 -2.44 -2.24 -4.99
C ILE A 74 -2.91 -1.69 -6.32
N TYR A 75 -2.73 -0.40 -6.53
CA TYR A 75 -3.03 0.23 -7.80
C TYR A 75 -1.72 0.63 -8.47
N VAL A 76 -1.50 0.13 -9.69
CA VAL A 76 -0.26 0.40 -10.42
C VAL A 76 -0.38 1.74 -11.13
N LEU A 77 0.51 2.67 -10.81
CA LEU A 77 0.55 4.00 -11.41
C LEU A 77 1.51 4.02 -12.61
N ARG A 78 2.64 3.36 -12.49
CA ARG A 78 3.69 3.39 -13.51
C ARG A 78 4.54 2.13 -13.38
N GLY A 79 4.98 1.64 -14.53
CA GLY A 79 5.85 0.45 -14.57
C GLY A 79 5.05 -0.83 -14.69
N ARG A 80 5.70 -1.95 -14.37
CA ARG A 80 5.07 -3.25 -14.48
C ARG A 80 5.38 -4.10 -13.27
N ALA A 81 4.32 -4.54 -12.60
CA ALA A 81 4.42 -5.38 -11.42
C ALA A 81 4.32 -6.84 -11.82
N ARG A 82 5.12 -7.67 -11.15
CA ARG A 82 4.96 -9.13 -11.19
C ARG A 82 4.69 -9.59 -9.78
N MET A 83 3.56 -10.26 -9.59
CA MET A 83 3.20 -10.86 -8.31
C MET A 83 3.43 -12.36 -8.40
N ARG A 84 4.05 -12.90 -7.38
CA ARG A 84 4.12 -14.35 -7.19
C ARG A 84 3.47 -14.70 -5.86
N TRP A 85 2.74 -15.79 -5.82
CA TRP A 85 2.07 -16.21 -4.59
C TRP A 85 1.95 -17.72 -4.51
N GLY A 86 1.57 -18.19 -3.32
CA GLY A 86 1.45 -19.59 -3.01
C GLY A 86 2.55 -20.03 -2.05
N ASN A 87 2.43 -21.25 -1.54
CA ASN A 87 3.39 -21.74 -0.54
C ASN A 87 4.82 -21.83 -1.08
N GLN A 88 4.99 -21.97 -2.37
CA GLN A 88 6.29 -22.01 -3.04
C GLN A 88 6.41 -20.89 -4.08
N LEU A 89 5.55 -19.89 -3.98
CA LEU A 89 5.48 -18.76 -4.93
C LEU A 89 5.34 -19.27 -6.37
N GLU A 90 4.53 -20.31 -6.53
CA GLU A 90 4.41 -21.03 -7.81
C GLU A 90 3.46 -20.33 -8.80
N TYR A 91 2.56 -19.48 -8.30
CA TYR A 91 1.62 -18.75 -9.16
C TYR A 91 2.18 -17.40 -9.50
N VAL A 92 1.90 -16.91 -10.72
CA VAL A 92 2.45 -15.65 -11.23
C VAL A 92 1.37 -14.91 -11.99
N ALA A 93 1.31 -13.58 -11.78
CA ALA A 93 0.51 -12.69 -12.61
C ALA A 93 1.21 -11.34 -12.71
N GLU A 94 0.94 -10.61 -13.79
CA GLU A 94 1.52 -9.29 -14.00
C GLU A 94 0.43 -8.24 -14.14
N ALA A 95 0.78 -7.00 -13.77
CA ALA A 95 -0.11 -5.86 -13.83
C ALA A 95 0.67 -4.64 -14.31
N GLY A 96 0.01 -3.82 -15.11
CA GLY A 96 0.57 -2.58 -15.63
C GLY A 96 -0.24 -1.36 -15.17
N PRO A 97 0.10 -0.17 -15.67
CA PRO A 97 -0.55 1.07 -15.24
C PRO A 97 -2.06 1.01 -15.40
N GLY A 98 -2.77 1.40 -14.33
CA GLY A 98 -4.22 1.37 -14.30
C GLY A 98 -4.81 0.08 -13.77
N ASP A 99 -4.01 -0.97 -13.59
CA ASP A 99 -4.49 -2.25 -13.08
C ASP A 99 -4.52 -2.25 -11.56
N PHE A 100 -5.46 -3.01 -11.00
CA PHE A 100 -5.59 -3.25 -9.57
C PHE A 100 -5.16 -4.67 -9.25
N ILE A 101 -4.44 -4.82 -8.15
CA ILE A 101 -4.04 -6.12 -7.62
C ILE A 101 -4.72 -6.30 -6.27
N TYR A 102 -5.36 -7.44 -6.07
CA TYR A 102 -5.96 -7.78 -4.79
C TYR A 102 -5.15 -8.90 -4.13
N VAL A 103 -4.76 -8.68 -2.88
CA VAL A 103 -4.07 -9.70 -2.09
C VAL A 103 -4.98 -10.14 -0.94
N PRO A 104 -5.45 -11.40 -0.97
CA PRO A 104 -6.31 -11.94 0.10
C PRO A 104 -5.57 -12.09 1.42
N PRO A 105 -6.32 -12.30 2.53
CA PRO A 105 -5.68 -12.60 3.81
C PRO A 105 -4.83 -13.86 3.74
N TYR A 106 -3.74 -13.87 4.49
CA TYR A 106 -2.85 -15.01 4.73
C TYR A 106 -2.13 -15.57 3.50
N VAL A 107 -2.26 -14.94 2.35
CA VAL A 107 -1.61 -15.45 1.13
C VAL A 107 -0.13 -15.07 1.13
N PRO A 108 0.78 -16.06 1.16
CA PRO A 108 2.19 -15.77 0.97
C PRO A 108 2.40 -15.22 -0.45
N HIS A 109 3.04 -14.08 -0.54
CA HIS A 109 3.23 -13.42 -1.84
C HIS A 109 4.53 -12.65 -1.87
N GLN A 110 4.94 -12.28 -3.07
CA GLN A 110 6.13 -11.51 -3.35
C GLN A 110 5.80 -10.48 -4.41
N GLU A 111 6.27 -9.25 -4.20
CA GLU A 111 6.09 -8.16 -5.15
C GLU A 111 7.41 -7.91 -5.85
N ILE A 112 7.36 -7.88 -7.17
CA ILE A 112 8.56 -7.80 -8.01
C ILE A 112 8.36 -6.67 -9.02
N ASN A 113 9.38 -5.86 -9.21
CA ASN A 113 9.42 -4.99 -10.37
C ASN A 113 9.88 -5.83 -11.58
N ALA A 114 8.98 -5.98 -12.56
CA ALA A 114 9.25 -6.80 -13.73
C ALA A 114 10.23 -6.14 -14.71
N SER A 115 10.55 -4.86 -14.51
CA SER A 115 11.49 -4.15 -15.38
C SER A 115 12.88 -4.13 -14.76
N THR A 116 13.90 -4.20 -15.62
CA THR A 116 15.30 -4.02 -15.22
C THR A 116 15.75 -2.57 -15.37
N GLN A 117 14.89 -1.69 -15.88
CA GLN A 117 15.29 -0.33 -16.22
C GLN A 117 14.44 0.75 -15.61
N GLU A 118 13.15 0.48 -15.36
CA GLU A 118 12.22 1.50 -14.91
C GLU A 118 11.67 1.20 -13.52
N PRO A 119 11.38 2.22 -12.71
CA PRO A 119 10.76 1.98 -11.41
C PRO A 119 9.32 1.53 -11.58
N LEU A 120 8.83 0.80 -10.59
CA LEU A 120 7.43 0.45 -10.43
C LEU A 120 6.84 1.38 -9.36
N GLU A 121 5.80 2.11 -9.69
CA GLU A 121 5.13 3.04 -8.76
C GLU A 121 3.69 2.60 -8.54
N CYS A 122 3.31 2.41 -7.28
CA CYS A 122 2.02 1.91 -6.85
C CYS A 122 1.42 2.75 -5.71
#